data_d0c1bab48fdaadcd2b5c7417ddaaff5c
#
_entry.id   d0c1bab48fdaadcd2b5c7417ddaaff5c
#
_cell.length_a   1.000
_cell.length_b   1.000
_cell.length_c   1.000
_cell.angle_alpha   90.00
_cell.angle_beta   90.00
_cell.angle_gamma   90.00
#
_symmetry.space_group_name_H-M   'P 1'
#
loop_
_entity.id
_entity.type
_entity.pdbx_description
1 polymer ?
#
loop_
_entity_poly.entity_id
_entity_poly.type
_entity_poly.pdbx_seq_one_letter_code
_entity_poly.pdbx_strand_id
1 'polypeptide(L)'
;GDHRDLHYPLRRQRQMCIRDRDGIVVACVSGGGTPGMWQAHTHTEVTEHRAGTYVYGDRHTLHTGAQQLDEIALTVITTVVSRPTADRGILDAGSKTFSSDTVGLSGHGLILEYPDAHFYAMSEEHGHVDFAQCERKPEIGERVTVIPNHCCPVSNLFDKVVGTRNGEVEVVWPVAARGKLQ
;
A
#
# COMPACT_ATOMS: atom_id res chain seq x y z
N GLY A 1 20.82 -1.94 3.40
CA GLY A 1 19.96 -2.04 4.56
C GLY A 1 19.61 -0.65 5.04
N ASP A 2 18.34 -0.33 5.07
CA ASP A 2 17.84 1.00 5.44
C ASP A 2 18.08 1.23 6.94
N HIS A 3 18.78 2.30 7.29
CA HIS A 3 19.04 2.71 8.68
C HIS A 3 17.78 2.90 9.54
N ARG A 4 16.59 2.95 8.93
CA ARG A 4 15.29 3.06 9.62
C ARG A 4 14.91 1.80 10.38
N ASP A 5 15.25 0.62 9.86
CA ASP A 5 14.91 -0.66 10.48
C ASP A 5 15.72 -0.96 11.75
N LEU A 6 16.94 -0.43 11.86
CA LEU A 6 17.79 -0.57 13.06
C LEU A 6 17.36 0.35 14.21
N HIS A 7 16.68 1.46 13.94
CA HIS A 7 16.27 2.42 14.97
C HIS A 7 15.01 2.01 15.74
N TYR A 8 14.17 1.16 15.16
CA TYR A 8 12.90 0.77 15.77
C TYR A 8 13.08 -0.13 17.01
N PRO A 9 13.89 -1.20 16.97
CA PRO A 9 14.21 -2.00 18.15
C PRO A 9 14.91 -1.18 19.23
N LEU A 10 15.89 -0.34 18.87
CA LEU A 10 16.64 0.50 19.81
C LEU A 10 15.76 1.55 20.50
N ARG A 11 14.80 2.16 19.79
CA ARG A 11 13.84 3.08 20.41
C ARG A 11 12.93 2.39 21.41
N ARG A 12 12.43 1.19 21.11
CA ARG A 12 11.61 0.41 22.04
C ARG A 12 12.40 0.01 23.27
N GLN A 13 13.59 -0.54 23.11
CA GLN A 13 14.47 -0.92 24.18
C GLN A 13 14.79 0.28 25.09
N ARG A 14 15.03 1.46 24.52
CA ARG A 14 15.27 2.70 25.26
C ARG A 14 14.05 3.16 26.06
N GLN A 15 12.85 3.08 25.52
CA GLN A 15 11.60 3.40 26.22
C GLN A 15 11.34 2.45 27.39
N MET A 16 11.63 1.17 27.22
CA MET A 16 11.52 0.19 28.30
C MET A 16 12.52 0.45 29.43
N CYS A 17 13.78 0.70 29.09
CA CYS A 17 14.79 1.05 30.10
C CYS A 17 14.43 2.31 30.91
N ILE A 18 13.82 3.33 30.26
CA ILE A 18 13.34 4.54 30.95
C ILE A 18 12.19 4.19 31.89
N ARG A 19 11.20 3.44 31.42
CA ARG A 19 10.05 3.00 32.21
C ARG A 19 10.47 2.21 33.46
N ASP A 20 11.33 1.21 33.26
CA ASP A 20 11.80 0.35 34.33
C ASP A 20 12.62 1.13 35.37
N ARG A 21 13.47 2.05 34.90
CA ARG A 21 14.25 2.95 35.76
C ARG A 21 13.36 3.86 36.61
N ASP A 22 12.27 4.36 36.03
CA ASP A 22 11.37 5.33 36.66
C ASP A 22 10.22 4.65 37.43
N GLY A 23 10.22 3.30 37.51
CA GLY A 23 9.21 2.51 38.23
C GLY A 23 7.78 2.58 37.64
N ILE A 24 7.65 2.93 36.35
CA ILE A 24 6.36 3.09 35.72
C ILE A 24 5.80 1.72 35.32
N VAL A 25 4.72 1.32 35.95
CA VAL A 25 3.99 0.09 35.62
C VAL A 25 3.03 0.37 34.45
N VAL A 26 3.20 -0.35 33.32
CA VAL A 26 2.35 -0.25 32.15
C VAL A 26 1.64 -1.59 31.91
N ALA A 27 0.32 -1.60 32.01
CA ALA A 27 -0.48 -2.81 31.85
C ALA A 27 -0.55 -3.30 30.39
N CYS A 28 -0.49 -2.38 29.41
CA CYS A 28 -0.55 -2.69 27.99
C CYS A 28 0.53 -1.94 27.22
N VAL A 29 1.33 -2.67 26.44
CA VAL A 29 2.30 -2.12 25.48
C VAL A 29 1.82 -2.44 24.10
N SER A 30 1.18 -1.45 23.46
CA SER A 30 0.63 -1.57 22.10
C SER A 30 1.65 -1.12 21.07
N GLY A 31 1.89 -1.93 20.06
CA GLY A 31 2.91 -1.61 19.06
C GLY A 31 2.80 -2.46 17.80
N GLY A 32 3.69 -2.15 16.83
CA GLY A 32 3.78 -2.90 15.58
C GLY A 32 2.77 -2.47 14.52
N GLY A 33 2.82 -3.17 13.42
CA GLY A 33 1.99 -3.01 12.23
C GLY A 33 2.25 -4.18 11.27
N THR A 34 1.58 -4.23 10.14
CA THR A 34 1.69 -5.33 9.16
C THR A 34 3.13 -5.67 8.76
N PRO A 35 4.05 -4.72 8.48
CA PRO A 35 5.42 -5.08 8.10
C PRO A 35 6.19 -5.93 9.12
N GLY A 36 5.86 -5.79 10.39
CA GLY A 36 6.51 -6.55 11.48
C GLY A 36 5.67 -7.71 12.03
N MET A 37 4.57 -8.09 11.39
CA MET A 37 3.61 -9.04 12.00
C MET A 37 4.21 -10.43 12.23
N TRP A 38 5.08 -10.91 11.36
CA TRP A 38 5.71 -12.24 11.48
C TRP A 38 6.74 -12.32 12.61
N GLN A 39 7.35 -11.18 12.99
CA GLN A 39 8.29 -11.08 14.08
C GLN A 39 7.66 -10.58 15.39
N ALA A 40 6.37 -10.24 15.41
CA ALA A 40 5.70 -9.66 16.57
C ALA A 40 5.84 -10.51 17.84
N HIS A 41 5.78 -11.83 17.70
CA HIS A 41 5.90 -12.80 18.80
C HIS A 41 7.29 -12.82 19.45
N THR A 42 8.32 -12.29 18.79
CA THR A 42 9.69 -12.23 19.36
C THR A 42 9.89 -11.06 20.32
N HIS A 43 8.93 -10.12 20.34
CA HIS A 43 8.95 -8.94 21.22
C HIS A 43 8.07 -9.18 22.44
N THR A 44 8.63 -9.87 23.44
CA THR A 44 7.92 -10.28 24.67
C THR A 44 7.35 -9.13 25.48
N GLU A 45 7.88 -7.92 25.29
CA GLU A 45 7.42 -6.68 25.93
C GLU A 45 6.15 -6.10 25.31
N VAL A 46 5.80 -6.51 24.09
CA VAL A 46 4.60 -6.04 23.39
C VAL A 46 3.44 -6.97 23.76
N THR A 47 2.43 -6.41 24.39
CA THR A 47 1.23 -7.16 24.80
C THR A 47 0.09 -7.06 23.78
N GLU A 48 0.18 -6.07 22.87
CA GLU A 48 -0.82 -5.85 21.81
C GLU A 48 -0.13 -5.50 20.49
N HIS A 49 -0.47 -6.22 19.41
CA HIS A 49 0.03 -5.97 18.07
C HIS A 49 -1.08 -5.42 17.16
N ARG A 50 -0.80 -4.34 16.41
CA ARG A 50 -1.78 -3.62 15.60
C ARG A 50 -1.51 -3.79 14.10
N ALA A 51 -1.63 -5.02 13.57
CA ALA A 51 -1.62 -5.26 12.14
C ALA A 51 -3.00 -4.91 11.54
N GLY A 52 -3.04 -4.13 10.48
CA GLY A 52 -4.29 -3.72 9.81
C GLY A 52 -4.20 -3.81 8.29
N THR A 53 -3.11 -3.32 7.70
CA THR A 53 -2.88 -3.29 6.25
C THR A 53 -2.95 -4.67 5.58
N TYR A 54 -2.64 -5.75 6.31
CA TYR A 54 -2.64 -7.13 5.80
C TYR A 54 -4.01 -7.57 5.23
N VAL A 55 -5.10 -6.96 5.66
CA VAL A 55 -6.45 -7.28 5.17
C VAL A 55 -6.59 -6.98 3.68
N TYR A 56 -5.96 -5.91 3.23
CA TYR A 56 -5.94 -5.49 1.83
C TYR A 56 -4.64 -5.88 1.14
N GLY A 57 -3.52 -5.70 1.81
CA GLY A 57 -2.21 -5.72 1.20
C GLY A 57 -1.98 -4.52 0.27
N ASP A 58 -0.74 -4.26 -0.04
CA ASP A 58 -0.31 -3.21 -0.95
C ASP A 58 1.16 -3.42 -1.39
N ARG A 59 1.68 -2.52 -2.22
CA ARG A 59 3.07 -2.59 -2.67
C ARG A 59 4.08 -2.47 -1.53
N HIS A 60 3.74 -1.74 -0.45
CA HIS A 60 4.61 -1.64 0.73
C HIS A 60 4.72 -2.97 1.48
N THR A 61 3.61 -3.69 1.65
CA THR A 61 3.64 -5.02 2.30
C THR A 61 4.38 -6.06 1.46
N LEU A 62 4.31 -5.99 0.12
CA LEU A 62 5.16 -6.77 -0.79
C LEU A 62 6.63 -6.44 -0.60
N HIS A 63 7.00 -5.14 -0.61
CA HIS A 63 8.37 -4.68 -0.50
C HIS A 63 9.02 -5.07 0.83
N THR A 64 8.27 -5.09 1.91
CA THR A 64 8.74 -5.49 3.24
C THR A 64 8.77 -7.01 3.45
N GLY A 65 8.27 -7.78 2.51
CA GLY A 65 8.15 -9.23 2.62
C GLY A 65 7.09 -9.71 3.62
N ALA A 66 6.19 -8.82 4.04
CA ALA A 66 5.11 -9.16 4.95
C ALA A 66 4.01 -9.98 4.25
N GLN A 67 3.83 -9.80 2.95
CA GLN A 67 2.87 -10.52 2.11
C GLN A 67 3.50 -10.89 0.76
N GLN A 68 2.92 -11.90 0.11
CA GLN A 68 3.25 -12.29 -1.25
C GLN A 68 2.26 -11.65 -2.24
N LEU A 69 2.57 -11.68 -3.54
CA LEU A 69 1.76 -11.03 -4.57
C LEU A 69 0.32 -11.57 -4.63
N ASP A 70 0.14 -12.87 -4.46
CA ASP A 70 -1.15 -13.56 -4.46
C ASP A 70 -1.99 -13.33 -3.19
N GLU A 71 -1.39 -12.73 -2.16
CA GLU A 71 -2.07 -12.33 -0.92
C GLU A 71 -2.59 -10.90 -0.97
N ILE A 72 -2.31 -10.14 -2.04
CA ILE A 72 -2.78 -8.76 -2.17
C ILE A 72 -4.23 -8.75 -2.66
N ALA A 73 -5.12 -8.27 -1.81
CA ALA A 73 -6.55 -8.25 -2.11
C ALA A 73 -7.02 -6.92 -2.73
N LEU A 74 -6.38 -5.79 -2.40
CA LEU A 74 -6.81 -4.48 -2.90
C LEU A 74 -6.05 -4.11 -4.16
N THR A 75 -6.82 -3.90 -5.23
CA THR A 75 -6.33 -3.38 -6.49
C THR A 75 -7.22 -2.26 -6.99
N VAL A 76 -6.70 -1.44 -7.88
CA VAL A 76 -7.43 -0.39 -8.61
C VAL A 76 -7.45 -0.75 -10.08
N ILE A 77 -8.65 -0.81 -10.68
CA ILE A 77 -8.81 -0.94 -12.13
C ILE A 77 -8.84 0.46 -12.72
N THR A 78 -8.00 0.71 -13.71
CA THR A 78 -7.89 1.98 -14.43
C THR A 78 -7.74 1.73 -15.93
N THR A 79 -7.95 2.77 -16.72
CA THR A 79 -7.92 2.68 -18.20
C THR A 79 -6.75 3.48 -18.75
N VAL A 80 -6.08 2.96 -19.76
CA VAL A 80 -5.11 3.71 -20.57
C VAL A 80 -5.88 4.64 -21.50
N VAL A 81 -5.94 5.94 -21.16
CA VAL A 81 -6.76 6.92 -21.92
C VAL A 81 -5.99 7.65 -23.01
N SER A 82 -4.66 7.60 -22.96
CA SER A 82 -3.83 8.26 -23.97
C SER A 82 -2.46 7.58 -24.07
N ARG A 83 -1.86 7.68 -25.25
CA ARG A 83 -0.47 7.29 -25.52
C ARG A 83 0.22 8.39 -26.33
N PRO A 84 0.81 9.40 -25.62
CA PRO A 84 1.46 10.54 -26.30
C PRO A 84 2.69 10.14 -27.10
N THR A 85 3.37 9.05 -26.74
CA THR A 85 4.50 8.46 -27.48
C THR A 85 4.40 6.93 -27.47
N ALA A 86 5.30 6.27 -28.18
CA ALA A 86 5.35 4.80 -28.22
C ALA A 86 5.48 4.15 -26.83
N ASP A 87 6.22 4.79 -25.93
CA ASP A 87 6.55 4.25 -24.61
C ASP A 87 5.77 4.91 -23.45
N ARG A 88 5.12 6.04 -23.69
CA ARG A 88 4.37 6.75 -22.65
C ARG A 88 2.89 6.45 -22.72
N GLY A 89 2.30 6.11 -21.57
CA GLY A 89 0.85 5.97 -21.38
C GLY A 89 0.33 6.89 -20.29
N ILE A 90 -0.95 7.22 -20.40
CA ILE A 90 -1.71 8.01 -19.42
C ILE A 90 -2.88 7.17 -18.93
N LEU A 91 -2.98 7.04 -17.62
CA LEU A 91 -4.10 6.40 -16.93
C LEU A 91 -5.14 7.45 -16.51
N ASP A 92 -6.42 7.06 -16.47
CA ASP A 92 -7.52 7.87 -15.93
C ASP A 92 -7.61 7.84 -14.39
N ALA A 93 -6.49 7.59 -13.74
CA ALA A 93 -6.37 7.51 -12.30
C ALA A 93 -5.09 8.23 -11.83
N GLY A 94 -5.25 9.25 -11.03
CA GLY A 94 -4.17 10.07 -10.49
C GLY A 94 -4.14 10.07 -8.96
N SER A 95 -3.72 11.18 -8.36
CA SER A 95 -3.57 11.31 -6.91
C SER A 95 -4.90 11.24 -6.14
N LYS A 96 -6.03 11.57 -6.78
CA LYS A 96 -7.37 11.37 -6.21
C LYS A 96 -7.77 9.89 -6.11
N THR A 97 -7.05 9.01 -6.81
CA THR A 97 -7.23 7.56 -6.78
C THR A 97 -6.18 6.89 -5.90
N PHE A 98 -4.88 7.20 -6.13
CA PHE A 98 -3.76 6.50 -5.51
C PHE A 98 -3.18 7.20 -4.29
N SER A 99 -3.60 8.43 -3.98
CA SER A 99 -2.94 9.37 -3.08
C SER A 99 -1.50 9.71 -3.54
N SER A 100 -0.84 10.61 -2.84
CA SER A 100 0.59 10.93 -3.06
C SER A 100 1.53 10.19 -2.11
N ASP A 101 1.00 9.32 -1.26
CA ASP A 101 1.81 8.57 -0.30
C ASP A 101 2.58 7.44 -0.98
N THR A 102 3.87 7.64 -1.13
CA THR A 102 4.75 6.64 -1.75
C THR A 102 5.28 5.61 -0.76
N VAL A 103 5.10 5.80 0.54
CA VAL A 103 5.70 4.98 1.63
C VAL A 103 7.20 4.71 1.42
N GLY A 104 7.89 5.64 0.74
CA GLY A 104 9.31 5.55 0.42
C GLY A 104 9.66 4.68 -0.79
N LEU A 105 8.69 4.19 -1.54
CA LEU A 105 8.89 3.42 -2.77
C LEU A 105 9.06 4.34 -3.98
N SER A 106 9.76 3.85 -5.02
CA SER A 106 9.83 4.49 -6.32
C SER A 106 8.54 4.27 -7.10
N GLY A 107 8.03 5.34 -7.74
CA GLY A 107 6.78 5.31 -8.49
C GLY A 107 5.53 5.28 -7.60
N HIS A 108 4.36 5.08 -8.22
CA HIS A 108 3.05 5.25 -7.57
C HIS A 108 2.16 4.01 -7.53
N GLY A 109 2.64 2.88 -8.05
CA GLY A 109 1.93 1.61 -8.05
C GLY A 109 2.66 0.55 -8.86
N LEU A 110 2.17 -0.70 -8.78
CA LEU A 110 2.60 -1.84 -9.60
C LEU A 110 1.46 -2.21 -10.54
N ILE A 111 1.70 -2.14 -11.85
CA ILE A 111 0.73 -2.53 -12.87
C ILE A 111 0.91 -4.03 -13.13
N LEU A 112 -0.10 -4.84 -12.84
CA LEU A 112 0.02 -6.31 -12.91
C LEU A 112 0.27 -6.84 -14.32
N GLU A 113 -0.39 -6.26 -15.32
CA GLU A 113 -0.24 -6.65 -16.73
C GLU A 113 1.09 -6.17 -17.33
N TYR A 114 1.76 -5.22 -16.66
CA TYR A 114 2.99 -4.56 -17.10
C TYR A 114 3.95 -4.36 -15.92
N PRO A 115 4.51 -5.42 -15.33
CA PRO A 115 5.30 -5.32 -14.10
C PRO A 115 6.59 -4.49 -14.26
N ASP A 116 7.11 -4.37 -15.48
CA ASP A 116 8.29 -3.57 -15.81
C ASP A 116 7.96 -2.10 -16.12
N ALA A 117 6.67 -1.73 -16.10
CA ALA A 117 6.25 -0.35 -16.31
C ALA A 117 6.59 0.52 -15.11
N HIS A 118 7.00 1.75 -15.37
CA HIS A 118 7.27 2.73 -14.33
C HIS A 118 6.17 3.79 -14.26
N PHE A 119 5.30 3.68 -13.27
CA PHE A 119 4.28 4.67 -12.94
C PHE A 119 4.94 5.84 -12.20
N TYR A 120 5.53 6.79 -12.93
CA TYR A 120 6.52 7.75 -12.42
C TYR A 120 5.95 9.06 -11.88
N ALA A 121 4.74 9.46 -12.30
CA ALA A 121 4.12 10.72 -11.88
C ALA A 121 2.60 10.65 -11.92
N MET A 122 1.95 11.58 -11.22
CA MET A 122 0.51 11.78 -11.25
C MET A 122 0.17 13.27 -11.29
N SER A 123 -0.91 13.60 -11.98
CA SER A 123 -1.74 14.77 -11.68
C SER A 123 -2.92 14.34 -10.79
N GLU A 124 -3.92 15.18 -10.61
CA GLU A 124 -5.08 14.83 -9.80
C GLU A 124 -5.86 13.64 -10.37
N GLU A 125 -6.14 13.67 -11.69
CA GLU A 125 -6.99 12.70 -12.38
C GLU A 125 -6.20 11.73 -13.25
N HIS A 126 -4.92 11.96 -13.52
CA HIS A 126 -4.16 11.17 -14.47
C HIS A 126 -2.87 10.62 -13.89
N GLY A 127 -2.59 9.36 -14.21
CA GLY A 127 -1.32 8.71 -13.96
C GLY A 127 -0.42 8.73 -15.21
N HIS A 128 0.87 8.99 -15.03
CA HIS A 128 1.86 9.00 -16.11
C HIS A 128 2.75 7.77 -15.99
N VAL A 129 2.74 6.93 -17.02
CA VAL A 129 3.45 5.65 -17.02
C VAL A 129 4.43 5.59 -18.16
N ASP A 130 5.63 5.14 -17.87
CA ASP A 130 6.65 4.75 -18.83
C ASP A 130 6.63 3.23 -19.02
N PHE A 131 6.39 2.80 -20.26
CA PHE A 131 6.36 1.40 -20.67
C PHE A 131 7.61 1.00 -21.47
N ALA A 132 8.67 1.83 -21.50
CA ALA A 132 9.85 1.58 -22.33
C ALA A 132 10.46 0.18 -22.13
N GLN A 133 10.48 -0.29 -20.89
CA GLN A 133 11.04 -1.59 -20.51
C GLN A 133 10.09 -2.77 -20.71
N CYS A 134 8.80 -2.52 -21.00
CA CYS A 134 7.82 -3.59 -21.21
C CYS A 134 7.96 -4.16 -22.62
N GLU A 135 7.89 -5.49 -22.74
CA GLU A 135 7.89 -6.18 -24.03
C GLU A 135 6.67 -5.79 -24.88
N ARG A 136 5.48 -5.82 -24.26
CA ARG A 136 4.22 -5.37 -24.85
C ARG A 136 3.87 -3.97 -24.34
N LYS A 137 3.24 -3.17 -25.20
CA LYS A 137 2.72 -1.84 -24.84
C LYS A 137 1.19 -1.91 -24.80
N PRO A 138 0.55 -1.20 -23.85
CA PRO A 138 -0.92 -1.20 -23.80
C PRO A 138 -1.54 -0.45 -24.96
N GLU A 139 -2.78 -0.78 -25.29
CA GLU A 139 -3.59 -0.01 -26.21
C GLU A 139 -4.42 1.07 -25.50
N ILE A 140 -4.83 2.12 -26.24
CA ILE A 140 -5.79 3.10 -25.70
C ILE A 140 -7.13 2.40 -25.49
N GLY A 141 -7.72 2.56 -24.30
CA GLY A 141 -8.94 1.86 -23.89
C GLY A 141 -8.66 0.55 -23.13
N GLU A 142 -7.42 0.08 -23.10
CA GLU A 142 -7.05 -1.10 -22.33
C GLU A 142 -7.20 -0.82 -20.82
N ARG A 143 -7.85 -1.73 -20.11
CA ARG A 143 -7.93 -1.71 -18.66
C ARG A 143 -6.71 -2.40 -18.07
N VAL A 144 -6.16 -1.80 -17.03
CA VAL A 144 -5.03 -2.35 -16.29
C VAL A 144 -5.35 -2.37 -14.80
N THR A 145 -4.74 -3.30 -14.10
CA THR A 145 -4.91 -3.52 -12.68
C THR A 145 -3.67 -3.02 -11.94
N VAL A 146 -3.85 -2.11 -11.01
CA VAL A 146 -2.75 -1.48 -10.27
C VAL A 146 -2.84 -1.83 -8.78
N ILE A 147 -1.75 -2.39 -8.23
CA ILE A 147 -1.55 -2.48 -6.78
C ILE A 147 -1.00 -1.12 -6.32
N PRO A 148 -1.72 -0.40 -5.43
CA PRO A 148 -1.24 0.89 -4.93
C PRO A 148 -0.04 0.73 -4.00
N ASN A 149 0.71 1.80 -3.78
CA ASN A 149 1.80 1.82 -2.82
C ASN A 149 1.32 1.64 -1.38
N HIS A 150 0.17 2.27 -1.03
CA HIS A 150 -0.39 2.25 0.32
C HIS A 150 -1.92 2.15 0.26
N CYS A 151 -2.46 1.02 0.68
CA CYS A 151 -3.90 0.75 0.59
C CYS A 151 -4.77 1.62 1.53
N CYS A 152 -4.23 2.09 2.65
CA CYS A 152 -5.00 2.84 3.65
C CYS A 152 -5.54 4.17 3.10
N PRO A 153 -4.71 5.09 2.54
CA PRO A 153 -5.24 6.30 1.94
C PRO A 153 -6.11 5.99 0.72
N VAL A 154 -5.76 4.97 -0.09
CA VAL A 154 -6.54 4.60 -1.27
C VAL A 154 -7.96 4.20 -0.88
N SER A 155 -8.14 3.29 0.07
CA SER A 155 -9.48 2.91 0.51
C SER A 155 -10.29 4.10 1.04
N ASN A 156 -9.64 5.07 1.71
CA ASN A 156 -10.30 6.27 2.23
C ASN A 156 -10.65 7.32 1.15
N LEU A 157 -10.11 7.20 -0.06
CA LEU A 157 -10.45 8.09 -1.18
C LEU A 157 -11.76 7.69 -1.89
N PHE A 158 -12.24 6.47 -1.69
CA PHE A 158 -13.45 5.94 -2.32
C PHE A 158 -14.62 5.82 -1.35
N ASP A 159 -15.83 6.05 -1.85
CA ASP A 159 -17.07 5.85 -1.06
C ASP A 159 -17.40 4.37 -0.87
N LYS A 160 -16.95 3.53 -1.81
CA LYS A 160 -17.27 2.10 -1.85
C LYS A 160 -16.07 1.29 -2.32
N VAL A 161 -15.98 0.05 -1.85
CA VAL A 161 -15.10 -0.97 -2.39
C VAL A 161 -15.93 -2.13 -2.92
N VAL A 162 -15.47 -2.73 -4.02
CA VAL A 162 -16.15 -3.82 -4.71
C VAL A 162 -15.43 -5.12 -4.39
N GLY A 163 -16.11 -6.04 -3.72
CA GLY A 163 -15.60 -7.39 -3.47
C GLY A 163 -15.89 -8.29 -4.67
N THR A 164 -14.82 -8.90 -5.20
CA THR A 164 -14.91 -9.82 -6.34
C THR A 164 -14.35 -11.20 -5.97
N ARG A 165 -14.90 -12.24 -6.60
CA ARG A 165 -14.36 -13.61 -6.55
C ARG A 165 -14.42 -14.22 -7.93
N ASN A 166 -13.33 -14.79 -8.40
CA ASN A 166 -13.20 -15.38 -9.74
C ASN A 166 -13.63 -14.43 -10.87
N GLY A 167 -13.37 -13.11 -10.72
CA GLY A 167 -13.72 -12.09 -11.69
C GLY A 167 -15.16 -11.58 -11.63
N GLU A 168 -16.00 -12.14 -10.77
CA GLU A 168 -17.40 -11.73 -10.58
C GLU A 168 -17.57 -10.88 -9.32
N VAL A 169 -18.46 -9.89 -9.39
CA VAL A 169 -18.80 -9.03 -8.25
C VAL A 169 -19.71 -9.81 -7.30
N GLU A 170 -19.25 -10.04 -6.07
CA GLU A 170 -20.06 -10.66 -5.01
C GLU A 170 -20.75 -9.63 -4.12
N VAL A 171 -20.09 -8.51 -3.85
CA VAL A 171 -20.56 -7.54 -2.87
C VAL A 171 -19.98 -6.16 -3.14
N VAL A 172 -20.71 -5.14 -2.70
CA VAL A 172 -20.25 -3.75 -2.68
C VAL A 172 -20.39 -3.22 -1.25
N TRP A 173 -19.28 -2.87 -0.61
CA TRP A 173 -19.26 -2.31 0.73
C TRP A 173 -19.10 -0.78 0.70
N PRO A 174 -19.87 -0.04 1.49
CA PRO A 174 -19.56 1.35 1.77
C PRO A 174 -18.30 1.45 2.64
N VAL A 175 -17.46 2.44 2.38
CA VAL A 175 -16.33 2.77 3.27
C VAL A 175 -16.87 3.61 4.43
N ALA A 176 -17.30 2.95 5.50
CA ALA A 176 -18.08 3.53 6.58
C ALA A 176 -17.37 4.67 7.34
N ALA A 177 -16.02 4.63 7.41
CA ALA A 177 -15.21 5.63 8.12
C ALA A 177 -14.72 6.77 7.22
N ARG A 178 -15.05 6.76 5.92
CA ARG A 178 -14.64 7.83 5.01
C ARG A 178 -15.22 9.18 5.43
N GLY A 179 -14.36 10.19 5.51
CA GLY A 179 -14.74 11.55 5.90
C GLY A 179 -15.10 11.72 7.38
N LYS A 180 -14.85 10.72 8.22
CA LYS A 180 -15.15 10.74 9.66
C LYS A 180 -13.91 10.98 10.54
N LEU A 181 -12.93 11.67 10.02
CA LEU A 181 -11.80 12.17 10.80
C LEU A 181 -12.30 13.24 11.79
N GLN A 182 -11.87 13.14 13.07
CA GLN A 182 -12.17 14.10 14.13
C GLN A 182 -10.87 14.70 14.65
#